data_df65f618647359ca1c3b7fe71d89fe15
#
_entry.id   df65f618647359ca1c3b7fe71d89fe15
#
_cell.length_a   1.000
_cell.length_b   1.000
_cell.length_c   1.000
_cell.angle_alpha   90.00
_cell.angle_beta   90.00
_cell.angle_gamma   90.00
#
_symmetry.space_group_name_H-M   'P 1'
#
loop_
_entity.id
_entity.type
_entity.pdbx_description
1 polymer ?
#
loop_
_entity_poly.entity_id
_entity_poly.type
_entity_poly.pdbx_seq_one_letter_code
_entity_poly.pdbx_strand_id
1 'polypeptide(L)'
;MIFKRKSFHLFRDTGDTGISPEELRSIEETWRSLVPLCPGIRTAIRIVPAGETTCKRGQQACILLYSERKDHYLQNIGYLGEQLELSLVSQNIGTLWYGIGKAPGPPPEGLDFVIMIAIAKIDDGQKFRKDLFRSKRKPVGEIWRGEPVEGVTEIVRFAPSACNTQPWLVEREGDALRVYRVRKPGRSGIMPAGQVAFYNQIDLGIFLCFLDLCLQRRHIRYEAKLHADPGSDGEKTLAAVYKWKQD
;
A
#
# COMPACT_ATOMS: atom_id res chain seq x y z
N MET A 1 7.26 -11.73 3.24
CA MET A 1 5.95 -11.63 2.55
C MET A 1 6.01 -10.78 1.28
N ILE A 2 6.85 -9.75 1.19
CA ILE A 2 7.05 -8.92 -0.02
C ILE A 2 7.22 -9.78 -1.29
N PHE A 3 8.05 -10.81 -1.25
CA PHE A 3 8.31 -11.72 -2.40
C PHE A 3 7.12 -12.60 -2.76
N LYS A 4 6.28 -12.96 -1.78
CA LYS A 4 5.09 -13.78 -1.97
C LYS A 4 3.88 -12.98 -2.47
N ARG A 5 3.80 -11.68 -2.13
CA ARG A 5 2.67 -10.81 -2.43
C ARG A 5 2.36 -10.74 -3.93
N LYS A 6 1.08 -10.82 -4.26
CA LYS A 6 0.55 -10.71 -5.62
C LYS A 6 -0.82 -10.03 -5.57
N SER A 7 -1.11 -9.14 -6.50
CA SER A 7 -2.47 -8.61 -6.68
C SER A 7 -3.32 -9.63 -7.44
N PHE A 8 -4.42 -10.06 -6.84
CA PHE A 8 -5.39 -10.96 -7.46
C PHE A 8 -6.45 -10.14 -8.20
N HIS A 9 -6.18 -9.75 -9.46
CA HIS A 9 -7.12 -8.96 -10.26
C HIS A 9 -8.46 -9.65 -10.48
N LEU A 10 -8.48 -10.98 -10.43
CA LEU A 10 -9.65 -11.84 -10.38
C LEU A 10 -9.36 -12.99 -9.42
N PHE A 11 -10.29 -13.24 -8.51
CA PHE A 11 -10.27 -14.39 -7.61
C PHE A 11 -10.99 -15.55 -8.29
N ARG A 12 -10.24 -16.32 -9.08
CA ARG A 12 -10.72 -17.53 -9.76
C ARG A 12 -10.00 -18.75 -9.21
N ASP A 13 -10.73 -19.84 -9.11
CA ASP A 13 -10.18 -21.13 -8.66
C ASP A 13 -9.41 -20.98 -7.33
N THR A 14 -9.96 -20.18 -6.42
CA THR A 14 -9.32 -19.91 -5.11
C THR A 14 -9.39 -21.10 -4.16
N GLY A 15 -10.17 -22.12 -4.49
CA GLY A 15 -10.55 -23.25 -3.67
C GLY A 15 -11.94 -23.05 -3.06
N ASP A 16 -12.38 -24.05 -2.29
CA ASP A 16 -13.70 -24.08 -1.67
C ASP A 16 -13.69 -23.51 -0.25
N THR A 17 -12.50 -23.23 0.30
CA THR A 17 -12.34 -22.70 1.66
C THR A 17 -12.73 -21.22 1.73
N GLY A 18 -13.68 -20.87 2.58
CA GLY A 18 -14.01 -19.49 2.91
C GLY A 18 -13.07 -18.91 3.97
N ILE A 19 -13.06 -17.58 4.10
CA ILE A 19 -12.43 -16.92 5.24
C ILE A 19 -13.33 -17.15 6.46
N SER A 20 -12.80 -17.77 7.51
CA SER A 20 -13.56 -18.10 8.70
C SER A 20 -13.90 -16.85 9.54
N PRO A 21 -14.93 -16.90 10.40
CA PRO A 21 -15.22 -15.81 11.33
C PRO A 21 -14.03 -15.50 12.27
N GLU A 22 -13.24 -16.49 12.66
CA GLU A 22 -12.02 -16.32 13.46
C GLU A 22 -10.95 -15.53 12.66
N GLU A 23 -10.76 -15.88 11.40
CA GLU A 23 -9.83 -15.16 10.53
C GLU A 23 -10.28 -13.71 10.33
N LEU A 24 -11.57 -13.45 10.16
CA LEU A 24 -12.10 -12.08 10.07
C LEU A 24 -11.83 -11.26 11.35
N ARG A 25 -12.04 -11.84 12.53
CA ARG A 25 -11.69 -11.20 13.82
C ARG A 25 -10.18 -10.94 13.91
N SER A 26 -9.35 -11.91 13.54
CA SER A 26 -7.90 -11.77 13.53
C SER A 26 -7.42 -10.63 12.61
N ILE A 27 -8.10 -10.39 11.49
CA ILE A 27 -7.82 -9.24 10.61
C ILE A 27 -8.07 -7.91 11.33
N GLU A 28 -9.18 -7.80 12.06
CA GLU A 28 -9.50 -6.60 12.83
C GLU A 28 -8.52 -6.37 13.99
N GLU A 29 -8.13 -7.43 14.68
CA GLU A 29 -7.12 -7.38 15.75
C GLU A 29 -5.75 -6.98 15.19
N THR A 30 -5.36 -7.57 14.04
CA THR A 30 -4.15 -7.20 13.34
C THR A 30 -4.15 -5.71 13.03
N TRP A 31 -5.24 -5.17 12.45
CA TRP A 31 -5.34 -3.73 12.15
C TRP A 31 -5.08 -2.85 13.37
N ARG A 32 -5.64 -3.20 14.53
CA ARG A 32 -5.45 -2.44 15.76
C ARG A 32 -4.02 -2.46 16.29
N SER A 33 -3.23 -3.48 15.92
CA SER A 33 -1.84 -3.64 16.33
C SER A 33 -0.82 -3.03 15.36
N LEU A 34 -1.26 -2.60 14.17
CA LEU A 34 -0.35 -2.01 13.18
C LEU A 34 0.22 -0.69 13.66
N VAL A 35 1.46 -0.43 13.26
CA VAL A 35 2.15 0.84 13.56
C VAL A 35 1.83 1.85 12.47
N PRO A 36 1.12 2.94 12.77
CA PRO A 36 0.78 3.94 11.76
C PRO A 36 2.00 4.79 11.37
N LEU A 37 2.00 5.28 10.14
CA LEU A 37 2.98 6.28 9.68
C LEU A 37 2.77 7.62 10.42
N CYS A 38 1.52 7.94 10.73
CA CYS A 38 1.11 9.15 11.45
C CYS A 38 0.22 8.78 12.64
N PRO A 39 0.77 8.63 13.86
CA PRO A 39 0.01 8.18 15.05
C PRO A 39 -1.18 9.08 15.43
N GLY A 40 -1.15 10.36 15.08
CA GLY A 40 -2.20 11.32 15.40
C GLY A 40 -3.44 11.28 14.49
N ILE A 41 -3.52 10.34 13.54
CA ILE A 41 -4.63 10.20 12.60
C ILE A 41 -5.47 8.99 12.99
N ARG A 42 -6.76 9.22 13.30
CA ARG A 42 -7.69 8.12 13.57
C ARG A 42 -7.99 7.36 12.28
N THR A 43 -7.93 6.04 12.36
CA THR A 43 -8.25 5.13 11.25
C THR A 43 -9.11 3.97 11.75
N ALA A 44 -9.91 3.39 10.85
CA ALA A 44 -10.69 2.20 11.13
C ALA A 44 -10.81 1.33 9.89
N ILE A 45 -11.13 0.05 10.10
CA ILE A 45 -11.59 -0.83 9.04
C ILE A 45 -13.00 -1.33 9.33
N ARG A 46 -13.68 -1.73 8.26
CA ARG A 46 -14.90 -2.53 8.31
C ARG A 46 -14.80 -3.63 7.27
N ILE A 47 -15.05 -4.85 7.67
CA ILE A 47 -15.05 -6.00 6.76
C ILE A 47 -16.49 -6.29 6.39
N VAL A 48 -16.77 -6.37 5.11
CA VAL A 48 -18.12 -6.62 4.57
C VAL A 48 -18.10 -7.77 3.57
N PRO A 49 -19.19 -8.55 3.47
CA PRO A 49 -19.34 -9.58 2.46
C PRO A 49 -19.20 -9.03 1.04
N ALA A 50 -18.73 -9.86 0.11
CA ALA A 50 -18.51 -9.48 -1.29
C ALA A 50 -19.74 -8.84 -1.95
N GLY A 51 -20.94 -9.31 -1.62
CA GLY A 51 -22.19 -8.83 -2.19
C GLY A 51 -22.56 -7.39 -1.84
N GLU A 52 -22.03 -6.87 -0.75
CA GLU A 52 -22.35 -5.54 -0.23
C GLU A 52 -21.56 -4.41 -0.90
N THR A 53 -20.57 -4.73 -1.71
CA THR A 53 -19.75 -3.71 -2.41
C THR A 53 -19.92 -3.73 -3.90
N THR A 54 -19.43 -2.68 -4.56
CA THR A 54 -19.37 -2.61 -6.03
C THR A 54 -18.20 -3.40 -6.64
N CYS A 55 -17.35 -4.03 -5.82
CA CYS A 55 -16.28 -4.89 -6.29
C CYS A 55 -16.85 -6.21 -6.81
N LYS A 56 -16.57 -6.53 -8.08
CA LYS A 56 -17.03 -7.76 -8.75
C LYS A 56 -15.83 -8.52 -9.31
N ARG A 57 -14.95 -8.99 -8.42
CA ARG A 57 -13.70 -9.67 -8.78
C ARG A 57 -13.67 -11.13 -8.34
N GLY A 58 -14.77 -11.66 -7.78
CA GLY A 58 -14.86 -13.02 -7.23
C GLY A 58 -14.25 -13.13 -5.82
N GLN A 59 -14.06 -12.00 -5.14
CA GLN A 59 -13.61 -11.94 -3.76
C GLN A 59 -14.65 -12.52 -2.79
N GLN A 60 -14.24 -12.95 -1.62
CA GLN A 60 -15.13 -13.44 -0.56
C GLN A 60 -15.60 -12.29 0.35
N ALA A 61 -14.72 -11.31 0.61
CA ALA A 61 -15.04 -10.13 1.41
C ALA A 61 -14.25 -8.91 0.91
N CYS A 62 -14.62 -7.73 1.42
CA CYS A 62 -13.88 -6.49 1.22
C CYS A 62 -13.57 -5.85 2.57
N ILE A 63 -12.32 -5.44 2.75
CA ILE A 63 -11.89 -4.61 3.88
C ILE A 63 -11.99 -3.16 3.43
N LEU A 64 -12.86 -2.40 4.05
CA LEU A 64 -13.06 -0.97 3.81
C LEU A 64 -12.16 -0.19 4.76
N LEU A 65 -11.31 0.68 4.23
CA LEU A 65 -10.38 1.48 5.01
C LEU A 65 -10.91 2.90 5.15
N TYR A 66 -10.97 3.37 6.38
CA TYR A 66 -11.48 4.69 6.75
C TYR A 66 -10.41 5.50 7.47
N SER A 67 -10.43 6.81 7.29
CA SER A 67 -9.51 7.73 7.95
C SER A 67 -10.17 9.06 8.27
N GLU A 68 -9.74 9.67 9.34
CA GLU A 68 -9.89 11.09 9.60
C GLU A 68 -9.13 11.89 8.54
N ARG A 69 -9.70 12.98 8.01
CA ARG A 69 -9.01 13.86 7.06
C ARG A 69 -8.07 14.81 7.79
N LYS A 70 -6.79 14.48 7.75
CA LYS A 70 -5.67 15.31 8.21
C LYS A 70 -4.55 15.26 7.19
N ASP A 71 -3.53 16.07 7.35
CA ASP A 71 -2.32 15.96 6.54
C ASP A 71 -1.76 14.54 6.61
N HIS A 72 -1.32 14.00 5.48
CA HIS A 72 -0.77 12.64 5.32
C HIS A 72 -1.77 11.47 5.51
N TYR A 73 -3.08 11.71 5.60
CA TYR A 73 -4.03 10.62 5.85
C TYR A 73 -4.03 9.54 4.75
N LEU A 74 -3.81 9.93 3.51
CA LEU A 74 -3.74 8.99 2.38
C LEU A 74 -2.47 8.13 2.44
N GLN A 75 -1.32 8.76 2.73
CA GLN A 75 -0.08 8.02 2.94
C GLN A 75 -0.19 7.08 4.15
N ASN A 76 -0.82 7.54 5.24
CA ASN A 76 -1.04 6.73 6.43
C ASN A 76 -1.92 5.50 6.13
N ILE A 77 -2.99 5.66 5.36
CA ILE A 77 -3.84 4.53 4.91
C ILE A 77 -3.07 3.58 4.00
N GLY A 78 -2.28 4.09 3.06
CA GLY A 78 -1.43 3.25 2.21
C GLY A 78 -0.42 2.44 3.03
N TYR A 79 0.21 3.06 4.02
CA TYR A 79 1.20 2.45 4.91
C TYR A 79 0.59 1.34 5.80
N LEU A 80 -0.53 1.63 6.46
CA LEU A 80 -1.25 0.67 7.30
C LEU A 80 -1.84 -0.47 6.46
N GLY A 81 -2.48 -0.14 5.34
CA GLY A 81 -3.09 -1.12 4.47
C GLY A 81 -2.08 -2.09 3.86
N GLU A 82 -0.84 -1.64 3.59
CA GLU A 82 0.21 -2.53 3.09
C GLU A 82 0.74 -3.45 4.18
N GLN A 83 0.92 -2.98 5.42
CA GLN A 83 1.24 -3.86 6.54
C GLN A 83 0.17 -4.95 6.70
N LEU A 84 -1.11 -4.56 6.62
CA LEU A 84 -2.23 -5.51 6.66
C LEU A 84 -2.15 -6.48 5.49
N GLU A 85 -1.95 -6.00 4.26
CA GLU A 85 -1.83 -6.86 3.07
C GLU A 85 -0.73 -7.92 3.25
N LEU A 86 0.44 -7.53 3.75
CA LEU A 86 1.54 -8.47 3.98
C LEU A 86 1.20 -9.50 5.07
N SER A 87 0.45 -9.13 6.10
CA SER A 87 -0.08 -10.05 7.11
C SER A 87 -1.08 -11.03 6.50
N LEU A 88 -2.01 -10.58 5.67
CA LEU A 88 -2.98 -11.43 4.97
C LEU A 88 -2.29 -12.43 4.06
N VAL A 89 -1.28 -11.99 3.31
CA VAL A 89 -0.47 -12.85 2.44
C VAL A 89 0.24 -13.96 3.23
N SER A 90 0.65 -13.69 4.47
CA SER A 90 1.25 -14.72 5.35
C SER A 90 0.27 -15.83 5.71
N GLN A 91 -1.01 -15.52 5.75
CA GLN A 91 -2.12 -16.40 6.08
C GLN A 91 -2.79 -17.05 4.84
N ASN A 92 -2.16 -16.95 3.66
CA ASN A 92 -2.71 -17.39 2.37
C ASN A 92 -4.03 -16.70 1.99
N ILE A 93 -4.23 -15.47 2.42
CA ILE A 93 -5.34 -14.63 1.97
C ILE A 93 -4.82 -13.77 0.80
N GLY A 94 -5.41 -13.98 -0.38
CA GLY A 94 -5.14 -13.19 -1.57
C GLY A 94 -5.82 -11.82 -1.47
N THR A 95 -5.19 -10.80 -2.06
CA THR A 95 -5.60 -9.40 -1.91
C THR A 95 -5.64 -8.67 -3.24
N LEU A 96 -6.50 -7.66 -3.32
CA LEU A 96 -6.54 -6.70 -4.41
C LEU A 96 -6.93 -5.32 -3.86
N TRP A 97 -6.03 -4.35 -3.97
CA TRP A 97 -6.38 -2.94 -3.78
C TRP A 97 -7.39 -2.50 -4.84
N TYR A 98 -8.57 -2.04 -4.41
CA TYR A 98 -9.67 -1.73 -5.31
C TYR A 98 -10.16 -0.29 -5.09
N GLY A 99 -9.57 0.65 -5.85
CA GLY A 99 -9.77 2.08 -5.68
C GLY A 99 -11.13 2.61 -6.15
N ILE A 100 -11.75 1.99 -7.16
CA ILE A 100 -13.02 2.45 -7.74
C ILE A 100 -14.26 1.92 -7.02
N GLY A 101 -14.05 1.23 -5.89
CA GLY A 101 -15.15 0.64 -5.12
C GLY A 101 -15.92 1.66 -4.31
N LYS A 102 -17.19 1.36 -4.06
CA LYS A 102 -18.06 2.13 -3.17
C LYS A 102 -18.35 1.33 -1.91
N ALA A 103 -18.19 1.97 -0.74
CA ALA A 103 -18.54 1.39 0.54
C ALA A 103 -20.07 1.42 0.73
N PRO A 104 -20.67 0.37 1.33
CA PRO A 104 -22.07 0.38 1.72
C PRO A 104 -22.27 1.16 3.02
N GLY A 105 -23.41 1.83 3.13
CA GLY A 105 -23.84 2.54 4.33
C GLY A 105 -22.95 3.71 4.75
N PRO A 106 -23.25 4.34 5.88
CA PRO A 106 -22.48 5.47 6.39
C PRO A 106 -21.10 5.03 6.89
N PRO A 107 -20.09 5.92 6.80
CA PRO A 107 -18.81 5.69 7.42
C PRO A 107 -18.90 5.74 8.95
N PRO A 108 -17.91 5.20 9.69
CA PRO A 108 -17.78 5.44 11.11
C PRO A 108 -17.71 6.94 11.42
N GLU A 109 -18.21 7.34 12.60
CA GLU A 109 -18.29 8.75 12.99
C GLU A 109 -16.93 9.48 12.92
N GLY A 110 -16.92 10.60 12.20
CA GLY A 110 -15.73 11.43 12.00
C GLY A 110 -14.64 10.82 11.12
N LEU A 111 -14.96 9.78 10.35
CA LEU A 111 -14.05 9.16 9.40
C LEU A 111 -14.67 9.15 8.00
N ASP A 112 -13.82 9.24 6.99
CA ASP A 112 -14.22 9.10 5.59
C ASP A 112 -13.71 7.77 5.02
N PHE A 113 -14.52 7.19 4.12
CA PHE A 113 -14.05 6.05 3.32
C PHE A 113 -12.93 6.50 2.38
N VAL A 114 -11.82 5.76 2.38
CA VAL A 114 -10.65 6.05 1.53
C VAL A 114 -10.53 5.07 0.38
N ILE A 115 -10.43 3.78 0.69
CA ILE A 115 -10.19 2.73 -0.30
C ILE A 115 -10.62 1.38 0.28
N MET A 116 -10.73 0.37 -0.57
CA MET A 116 -10.96 -1.00 -0.10
C MET A 116 -9.90 -1.98 -0.62
N ILE A 117 -9.72 -3.07 0.13
CA ILE A 117 -8.95 -4.24 -0.25
C ILE A 117 -9.92 -5.42 -0.37
N ALA A 118 -10.07 -5.94 -1.58
CA ALA A 118 -10.81 -7.17 -1.81
C ALA A 118 -9.96 -8.37 -1.40
N ILE A 119 -10.56 -9.36 -0.72
CA ILE A 119 -9.86 -10.51 -0.15
C ILE A 119 -10.57 -11.83 -0.44
N ALA A 120 -9.78 -12.89 -0.57
CA ALA A 120 -10.28 -14.26 -0.58
C ALA A 120 -9.21 -15.23 -0.06
N LYS A 121 -9.65 -16.32 0.59
CA LYS A 121 -8.76 -17.43 0.96
C LYS A 121 -8.22 -18.08 -0.30
N ILE A 122 -6.97 -18.47 -0.31
CA ILE A 122 -6.30 -19.11 -1.44
C ILE A 122 -5.78 -20.48 -0.95
N ASP A 123 -6.48 -21.54 -1.34
CA ASP A 123 -6.14 -22.89 -0.88
C ASP A 123 -4.81 -23.37 -1.49
N ASP A 124 -4.57 -23.06 -2.76
CA ASP A 124 -3.31 -23.37 -3.42
C ASP A 124 -2.30 -22.20 -3.27
N GLY A 125 -1.38 -22.35 -2.32
CA GLY A 125 -0.31 -21.37 -2.09
C GLY A 125 0.60 -21.12 -3.30
N GLN A 126 0.59 -22.00 -4.32
CA GLN A 126 1.36 -21.80 -5.54
C GLN A 126 0.78 -20.69 -6.45
N LYS A 127 -0.45 -20.27 -6.20
CA LYS A 127 -1.08 -19.12 -6.89
C LYS A 127 -0.47 -17.79 -6.49
N PHE A 128 0.20 -17.71 -5.36
CA PHE A 128 1.00 -16.55 -5.00
C PHE A 128 2.26 -16.42 -5.87
N ARG A 129 2.92 -15.30 -5.75
CA ARG A 129 4.16 -15.06 -6.47
C ARG A 129 5.28 -15.94 -5.90
N LYS A 130 6.07 -16.55 -6.78
CA LYS A 130 7.24 -17.35 -6.39
C LYS A 130 8.52 -16.53 -6.35
N ASP A 131 8.58 -15.48 -7.20
CA ASP A 131 9.72 -14.58 -7.29
C ASP A 131 9.29 -13.19 -7.79
N LEU A 132 10.17 -12.21 -7.64
CA LEU A 132 9.92 -10.84 -8.11
C LEU A 132 10.28 -10.62 -9.58
N PHE A 133 10.99 -11.53 -10.19
CA PHE A 133 11.56 -11.34 -11.53
C PHE A 133 10.49 -11.10 -12.61
N ARG A 134 9.33 -11.73 -12.48
CA ARG A 134 8.21 -11.57 -13.42
C ARG A 134 7.36 -10.32 -13.19
N SER A 135 7.71 -9.49 -12.21
CA SER A 135 6.97 -8.25 -11.94
C SER A 135 7.38 -7.16 -12.93
N LYS A 136 6.39 -6.63 -13.65
CA LYS A 136 6.60 -5.44 -14.48
C LYS A 136 6.80 -4.22 -13.58
N ARG A 137 8.04 -3.79 -13.40
CA ARG A 137 8.42 -2.62 -12.61
C ARG A 137 9.41 -1.76 -13.38
N LYS A 138 9.40 -0.47 -13.12
CA LYS A 138 10.41 0.45 -13.62
C LYS A 138 11.81 -0.04 -13.24
N PRO A 139 12.83 0.15 -14.10
CA PRO A 139 14.20 -0.09 -13.71
C PRO A 139 14.60 0.80 -12.53
N VAL A 140 15.60 0.35 -11.75
CA VAL A 140 16.07 1.08 -10.56
C VAL A 140 16.43 2.53 -10.89
N GLY A 141 17.14 2.79 -11.99
CA GLY A 141 17.56 4.14 -12.37
C GLY A 141 16.41 5.14 -12.67
N GLU A 142 15.17 4.65 -12.87
CA GLU A 142 13.99 5.53 -13.01
C GLU A 142 13.35 5.91 -11.67
N ILE A 143 13.63 5.14 -10.61
CA ILE A 143 13.00 5.32 -9.31
C ILE A 143 13.99 5.63 -8.18
N TRP A 144 15.29 5.52 -8.46
CA TRP A 144 16.35 5.74 -7.48
C TRP A 144 17.52 6.46 -8.12
N ARG A 145 17.99 7.55 -7.48
CA ARG A 145 19.17 8.32 -7.84
C ARG A 145 20.18 8.31 -6.71
N GLY A 146 21.44 8.39 -7.03
CA GLY A 146 22.56 8.27 -6.10
C GLY A 146 22.87 6.80 -5.81
N GLU A 147 23.74 6.55 -4.83
CA GLU A 147 24.21 5.22 -4.53
C GLU A 147 23.09 4.31 -4.03
N PRO A 148 22.99 3.07 -4.55
CA PRO A 148 22.01 2.11 -4.03
C PRO A 148 22.27 1.75 -2.58
N VAL A 149 21.21 1.38 -1.86
CA VAL A 149 21.30 0.76 -0.54
C VAL A 149 21.08 -0.73 -0.71
N GLU A 150 22.11 -1.51 -0.46
CA GLU A 150 22.09 -2.96 -0.63
C GLU A 150 20.95 -3.62 0.13
N GLY A 151 20.18 -4.49 -0.56
CA GLY A 151 19.03 -5.19 0.03
C GLY A 151 17.81 -4.29 0.29
N VAL A 152 17.86 -3.02 -0.14
CA VAL A 152 16.75 -2.07 -0.06
C VAL A 152 16.31 -1.66 -1.47
N THR A 153 17.20 -1.05 -2.23
CA THR A 153 16.90 -0.42 -3.53
C THR A 153 16.24 -1.38 -4.52
N GLU A 154 16.73 -2.62 -4.60
CA GLU A 154 16.22 -3.65 -5.51
C GLU A 154 14.85 -4.18 -5.09
N ILE A 155 14.51 -4.08 -3.79
CA ILE A 155 13.28 -4.65 -3.23
C ILE A 155 12.16 -3.61 -3.20
N VAL A 156 12.43 -2.38 -2.78
CA VAL A 156 11.39 -1.34 -2.63
C VAL A 156 10.66 -1.03 -3.93
N ARG A 157 11.33 -1.18 -5.08
CA ARG A 157 10.74 -0.97 -6.40
C ARG A 157 9.55 -1.90 -6.69
N PHE A 158 9.38 -2.98 -5.93
CA PHE A 158 8.30 -3.95 -6.10
C PHE A 158 7.03 -3.59 -5.33
N ALA A 159 7.02 -2.48 -4.62
CA ALA A 159 5.80 -1.94 -4.01
C ALA A 159 4.66 -1.86 -5.03
N PRO A 160 3.43 -2.25 -4.68
CA PRO A 160 2.30 -2.09 -5.58
C PRO A 160 1.88 -0.63 -5.72
N SER A 161 1.24 -0.32 -6.84
CA SER A 161 0.64 0.99 -7.07
C SER A 161 -0.58 0.89 -7.98
N ALA A 162 -1.47 1.84 -7.86
CA ALA A 162 -2.64 1.96 -8.70
C ALA A 162 -2.23 2.05 -10.17
N CYS A 163 -2.83 1.21 -11.01
CA CYS A 163 -2.48 1.07 -12.43
C CYS A 163 -0.98 0.86 -12.71
N ASN A 164 -0.23 0.36 -11.72
CA ASN A 164 1.22 0.16 -11.79
C ASN A 164 2.01 1.43 -12.16
N THR A 165 1.54 2.60 -11.71
CA THR A 165 2.13 3.91 -12.03
C THR A 165 3.51 4.12 -11.43
N GLN A 166 3.75 3.51 -10.26
CA GLN A 166 5.00 3.62 -9.49
C GLN A 166 5.42 5.10 -9.34
N PRO A 167 4.59 5.89 -8.61
CA PRO A 167 4.69 7.35 -8.58
C PRO A 167 5.72 7.85 -7.55
N TRP A 168 6.87 7.22 -7.48
CA TRP A 168 7.93 7.54 -6.52
C TRP A 168 9.29 7.70 -7.19
N LEU A 169 10.10 8.54 -6.58
CA LEU A 169 11.52 8.69 -6.84
C LEU A 169 12.24 8.87 -5.50
N VAL A 170 13.31 8.14 -5.30
CA VAL A 170 14.22 8.32 -4.17
C VAL A 170 15.50 8.97 -4.67
N GLU A 171 15.98 9.97 -3.95
CA GLU A 171 17.30 10.57 -4.17
C GLU A 171 18.14 10.37 -2.90
N ARG A 172 19.25 9.69 -3.03
CA ARG A 172 20.21 9.50 -1.93
C ARG A 172 21.31 10.54 -2.03
N GLU A 173 21.48 11.27 -0.94
CA GLU A 173 22.56 12.25 -0.75
C GLU A 173 23.26 11.95 0.59
N GLY A 174 24.42 11.32 0.54
CA GLY A 174 25.15 10.94 1.74
C GLY A 174 24.36 9.96 2.63
N ASP A 175 24.04 10.41 3.83
CA ASP A 175 23.31 9.70 4.87
C ASP A 175 21.78 9.93 4.81
N ALA A 176 21.29 10.60 3.77
CA ALA A 176 19.87 10.92 3.64
C ALA A 176 19.24 10.31 2.38
N LEU A 177 17.98 9.84 2.54
CA LEU A 177 17.09 9.53 1.42
C LEU A 177 15.98 10.57 1.37
N ARG A 178 15.81 11.21 0.22
CA ARG A 178 14.69 12.08 -0.09
C ARG A 178 13.69 11.32 -0.95
N VAL A 179 12.51 11.09 -0.45
CA VAL A 179 11.44 10.36 -1.17
C VAL A 179 10.46 11.37 -1.73
N TYR A 180 10.24 11.30 -3.03
CA TYR A 180 9.35 12.19 -3.76
C TYR A 180 8.18 11.43 -4.34
N ARG A 181 7.02 12.06 -4.35
CA ARG A 181 5.94 11.72 -5.26
C ARG A 181 6.23 12.33 -6.63
N VAL A 182 6.19 11.51 -7.67
CA VAL A 182 6.38 11.95 -9.05
C VAL A 182 5.06 11.76 -9.78
N ARG A 183 4.57 12.81 -10.42
CA ARG A 183 3.37 12.77 -11.23
C ARG A 183 3.71 12.85 -12.70
N LYS A 184 3.06 12.00 -13.50
CA LYS A 184 2.96 12.24 -14.95
C LYS A 184 1.63 12.97 -15.22
N PRO A 185 1.64 14.06 -16.00
CA PRO A 185 0.41 14.75 -16.36
C PRO A 185 -0.59 13.84 -17.08
N GLY A 186 -1.88 14.10 -16.88
CA GLY A 186 -2.94 13.44 -17.60
C GLY A 186 -3.50 12.18 -16.92
N ARG A 187 -4.26 11.40 -17.70
CA ARG A 187 -4.90 10.16 -17.25
C ARG A 187 -3.86 9.05 -17.06
N SER A 188 -4.03 8.24 -16.04
CA SER A 188 -3.16 7.09 -15.79
C SER A 188 -3.98 5.80 -15.76
N GLY A 189 -3.83 4.98 -16.79
CA GLY A 189 -4.63 3.76 -16.96
C GLY A 189 -6.12 4.07 -16.94
N ILE A 190 -6.88 3.45 -16.02
CA ILE A 190 -8.32 3.70 -15.82
C ILE A 190 -8.60 4.87 -14.88
N MET A 191 -7.59 5.46 -14.24
CA MET A 191 -7.76 6.57 -13.30
C MET A 191 -8.00 7.87 -14.06
N PRO A 192 -9.10 8.61 -13.77
CA PRO A 192 -9.28 9.97 -14.27
C PRO A 192 -8.17 10.90 -13.77
N ALA A 193 -7.78 11.90 -14.57
CA ALA A 193 -6.71 12.82 -14.23
C ALA A 193 -6.88 13.48 -12.84
N GLY A 194 -8.10 13.87 -12.49
CA GLY A 194 -8.42 14.49 -11.19
C GLY A 194 -8.29 13.56 -9.98
N GLN A 195 -8.18 12.24 -10.17
CA GLN A 195 -8.02 11.26 -9.09
C GLN A 195 -6.60 10.71 -8.97
N VAL A 196 -5.72 11.00 -9.92
CA VAL A 196 -4.36 10.45 -9.94
C VAL A 196 -3.58 10.83 -8.69
N ALA A 197 -3.64 12.11 -8.27
CA ALA A 197 -2.94 12.58 -7.07
C ALA A 197 -3.43 11.89 -5.78
N PHE A 198 -4.74 11.62 -5.67
CA PHE A 198 -5.34 10.91 -4.55
C PHE A 198 -4.75 9.49 -4.41
N TYR A 199 -4.78 8.70 -5.49
CA TYR A 199 -4.24 7.34 -5.45
C TYR A 199 -2.71 7.33 -5.31
N ASN A 200 -2.00 8.27 -5.95
CA ASN A 200 -0.54 8.33 -5.84
C ASN A 200 -0.06 8.63 -4.43
N GLN A 201 -0.83 9.33 -3.60
CA GLN A 201 -0.51 9.51 -2.19
C GLN A 201 -0.68 8.21 -1.39
N ILE A 202 -1.71 7.40 -1.68
CA ILE A 202 -1.86 6.06 -1.09
C ILE A 202 -0.70 5.17 -1.54
N ASP A 203 -0.38 5.15 -2.84
CA ASP A 203 0.74 4.40 -3.40
C ASP A 203 2.07 4.76 -2.73
N LEU A 204 2.25 6.04 -2.41
CA LEU A 204 3.44 6.51 -1.70
C LEU A 204 3.50 5.95 -0.28
N GLY A 205 2.39 5.91 0.45
CA GLY A 205 2.32 5.27 1.76
C GLY A 205 2.69 3.79 1.71
N ILE A 206 2.21 3.07 0.69
CA ILE A 206 2.60 1.69 0.41
C ILE A 206 4.12 1.57 0.17
N PHE A 207 4.68 2.48 -0.62
CA PHE A 207 6.12 2.52 -0.88
C PHE A 207 6.93 2.77 0.40
N LEU A 208 6.51 3.71 1.25
CA LEU A 208 7.16 4.00 2.52
C LEU A 208 7.14 2.78 3.46
N CYS A 209 6.05 2.00 3.48
CA CYS A 209 5.98 0.74 4.22
C CYS A 209 7.06 -0.25 3.73
N PHE A 210 7.21 -0.43 2.42
CA PHE A 210 8.27 -1.26 1.86
C PHE A 210 9.66 -0.75 2.22
N LEU A 211 9.88 0.56 2.15
CA LEU A 211 11.15 1.19 2.50
C LEU A 211 11.52 0.92 3.96
N ASP A 212 10.59 1.17 4.89
CA ASP A 212 10.80 0.96 6.32
C ASP A 212 11.11 -0.51 6.63
N LEU A 213 10.34 -1.44 6.06
CA LEU A 213 10.57 -2.87 6.25
C LEU A 213 11.94 -3.32 5.72
N CYS A 214 12.39 -2.77 4.60
CA CYS A 214 13.69 -3.09 4.04
C CYS A 214 14.83 -2.48 4.89
N LEU A 215 14.70 -1.23 5.33
CA LEU A 215 15.67 -0.57 6.20
C LEU A 215 15.79 -1.30 7.55
N GLN A 216 14.67 -1.65 8.17
CA GLN A 216 14.63 -2.42 9.42
C GLN A 216 15.30 -3.79 9.27
N ARG A 217 15.02 -4.51 8.18
CA ARG A 217 15.65 -5.79 7.89
C ARG A 217 17.17 -5.71 7.74
N ARG A 218 17.68 -4.55 7.27
CA ARG A 218 19.11 -4.26 7.14
C ARG A 218 19.70 -3.65 8.41
N HIS A 219 18.91 -3.54 9.48
CA HIS A 219 19.31 -2.93 10.76
C HIS A 219 19.81 -1.49 10.60
N ILE A 220 19.34 -0.79 9.57
CA ILE A 220 19.67 0.62 9.35
C ILE A 220 18.77 1.44 10.26
N ARG A 221 19.38 2.15 11.23
CA ARG A 221 18.68 3.09 12.11
C ARG A 221 18.51 4.42 11.39
N TYR A 222 17.34 4.98 11.45
CA TYR A 222 17.00 6.24 10.77
C TYR A 222 16.01 7.06 11.59
N GLU A 223 15.92 8.32 11.24
CA GLU A 223 14.84 9.23 11.61
C GLU A 223 14.13 9.64 10.33
N ALA A 224 12.79 9.54 10.32
CA ALA A 224 11.96 9.90 9.18
C ALA A 224 11.17 11.18 9.48
N LYS A 225 11.19 12.12 8.54
CA LYS A 225 10.35 13.33 8.57
C LYS A 225 9.45 13.34 7.33
N LEU A 226 8.14 13.40 7.57
CA LEU A 226 7.16 13.58 6.49
C LEU A 226 7.04 15.05 6.11
N HIS A 227 6.74 15.30 4.84
CA HIS A 227 6.48 16.61 4.28
C HIS A 227 5.08 16.66 3.68
N ALA A 228 4.38 17.76 3.91
CA ALA A 228 3.03 17.95 3.39
C ALA A 228 3.01 17.82 1.87
N ASP A 229 2.06 17.01 1.37
CA ASP A 229 1.79 16.86 -0.04
C ASP A 229 0.39 17.40 -0.34
N PRO A 230 0.28 18.63 -0.86
CA PRO A 230 -1.02 19.25 -1.11
C PRO A 230 -1.79 18.57 -2.27
N GLY A 231 -1.26 17.48 -2.84
CA GLY A 231 -1.86 16.84 -4.01
C GLY A 231 -1.79 17.70 -5.28
N SER A 232 -0.94 18.76 -5.24
CA SER A 232 -0.76 19.65 -6.37
C SER A 232 -0.22 18.94 -7.61
N ASP A 233 -0.41 19.56 -8.75
CA ASP A 233 -0.02 19.04 -10.06
C ASP A 233 1.49 19.13 -10.34
N GLY A 234 2.29 19.45 -9.33
CA GLY A 234 3.74 19.48 -9.43
C GLY A 234 4.31 18.13 -9.88
N GLU A 235 5.23 18.15 -10.82
CA GLU A 235 5.86 16.92 -11.37
C GLU A 235 6.61 16.13 -10.28
N LYS A 236 7.15 16.82 -9.27
CA LYS A 236 7.95 16.26 -8.19
C LYS A 236 7.62 16.96 -6.87
N THR A 237 7.09 16.23 -5.90
CA THR A 237 6.74 16.73 -4.57
C THR A 237 7.50 15.92 -3.52
N LEU A 238 8.28 16.60 -2.65
CA LEU A 238 8.96 15.94 -1.52
C LEU A 238 7.91 15.45 -0.53
N ALA A 239 7.98 14.16 -0.19
CA ALA A 239 7.03 13.51 0.70
C ALA A 239 7.65 13.05 2.02
N ALA A 240 8.90 12.58 1.98
CA ALA A 240 9.60 12.15 3.18
C ALA A 240 11.11 12.33 3.04
N VAL A 241 11.77 12.57 4.17
CA VAL A 241 13.23 12.55 4.30
C VAL A 241 13.60 11.55 5.40
N TYR A 242 14.45 10.59 5.04
CA TYR A 242 15.04 9.63 5.95
C TYR A 242 16.51 10.00 6.17
N LYS A 243 16.92 10.16 7.42
CA LYS A 243 18.33 10.39 7.79
C LYS A 243 18.84 9.25 8.63
N TRP A 244 20.00 8.73 8.30
CA TRP A 244 20.64 7.71 9.11
C TRP A 244 20.99 8.27 10.49
N LYS A 245 20.75 7.49 11.53
CA LYS A 245 21.29 7.80 12.86
C LYS A 245 22.72 7.28 12.93
N GLN A 246 23.66 8.15 13.25
CA GLN A 246 25.02 7.75 13.60
C GLN A 246 24.98 6.99 14.94
N ASP A 247 25.87 6.02 15.09
CA ASP A 247 26.04 5.27 16.34
C ASP A 247 26.63 6.14 17.43
#